data_78b391a7703dc2b7f2495d21fea799f5
#
_entry.id   78b391a7703dc2b7f2495d21fea799f5
#
_cell.length_a   1.000
_cell.length_b   1.000
_cell.length_c   1.000
_cell.angle_alpha   90.00
_cell.angle_beta   90.00
_cell.angle_gamma   90.00
#
_symmetry.space_group_name_H-M   'P 1'
#
loop_
_entity.id
_entity.type
_entity.pdbx_description
1 polymer ?
#
loop_
_entity_poly.entity_id
_entity_poly.type
_entity_poly.pdbx_seq_one_letter_code
_entity_poly.pdbx_strand_id
1 'polypeptide(L)'
;DLMNLLLCFFVLLFSMSTVDAEKFEMVIASLQSSFSILPSGGASIGDGEMVSSGVSQLQMYDIYYNQMANTQTTDDTSESSDVAEEYKEEALAESEQMAEQVQDLVAQYGIQDQVEIDFNAEYVLLNLNGAVLFDSGKSEIKSEAYPLMDKIGKILQSYQQNMIEIEGHTDNIPFTHSSKYENNDVLSMYRALYVADYMRNITTIDPSHIKSSGRGEYVPIADNSTPEGRARNRRVEIKIY
;
A
#
# COMPACT_ATOMS: atom_id res chain seq x y z
N ASP A 1 33.76 33.73 40.02
CA ASP A 1 33.74 33.65 38.55
C ASP A 1 33.38 32.25 38.03
N LEU A 2 33.85 31.18 38.70
CA LEU A 2 33.58 29.79 38.28
C LEU A 2 32.09 29.38 38.48
N MET A 3 31.46 29.87 39.58
CA MET A 3 30.01 29.66 39.84
C MET A 3 29.11 30.36 38.83
N ASN A 4 29.51 31.55 38.34
CA ASN A 4 28.75 32.25 37.31
C ASN A 4 28.81 31.55 35.97
N LEU A 5 29.96 30.96 35.64
CA LEU A 5 30.14 30.19 34.41
C LEU A 5 29.35 28.88 34.44
N LEU A 6 29.29 28.21 35.60
CA LEU A 6 28.50 27.02 35.84
C LEU A 6 27.01 27.31 35.75
N LEU A 7 26.56 28.45 36.33
CA LEU A 7 25.18 28.90 36.26
C LEU A 7 24.74 29.18 34.79
N CYS A 8 25.58 29.91 34.02
CA CYS A 8 25.34 30.15 32.60
C CYS A 8 25.24 28.86 31.80
N PHE A 9 26.10 27.88 32.10
CA PHE A 9 26.06 26.58 31.43
C PHE A 9 24.76 25.81 31.71
N PHE A 10 24.28 25.79 32.96
CA PHE A 10 22.99 25.17 33.30
C PHE A 10 21.81 25.91 32.70
N VAL A 11 21.81 27.24 32.63
CA VAL A 11 20.76 28.03 31.98
C VAL A 11 20.75 27.76 30.47
N LEU A 12 21.91 27.61 29.81
CA LEU A 12 22.02 27.23 28.40
C LEU A 12 21.53 25.81 28.17
N LEU A 13 21.88 24.85 29.04
CA LEU A 13 21.37 23.48 28.95
C LEU A 13 19.84 23.42 29.15
N PHE A 14 19.30 24.21 30.07
CA PHE A 14 17.88 24.29 30.32
C PHE A 14 17.12 24.97 29.16
N SER A 15 17.71 25.99 28.56
CA SER A 15 17.18 26.67 27.37
C SER A 15 17.16 25.80 26.11
N MET A 16 18.10 24.84 26.01
CA MET A 16 18.10 23.85 24.93
C MET A 16 17.29 22.59 25.26
N SER A 17 16.81 22.44 26.50
CA SER A 17 16.05 21.28 26.99
C SER A 17 14.54 21.43 26.84
N THR A 18 14.06 22.50 26.26
CA THR A 18 12.69 22.51 25.76
C THR A 18 12.70 21.69 24.44
N VAL A 19 12.71 20.37 24.57
CA VAL A 19 12.25 19.50 23.51
C VAL A 19 10.83 19.95 23.23
N ASP A 20 10.64 20.54 22.07
CA ASP A 20 9.33 20.94 21.58
C ASP A 20 8.51 19.66 21.52
N ALA A 21 7.57 19.51 22.45
CA ALA A 21 6.78 18.29 22.58
C ALA A 21 6.08 17.98 21.26
N GLU A 22 5.65 19.01 20.52
CA GLU A 22 5.06 18.88 19.19
C GLU A 22 6.01 18.25 18.18
N LYS A 23 7.28 18.65 18.17
CA LYS A 23 8.29 18.04 17.26
C LYS A 23 8.64 16.62 17.65
N PHE A 24 8.63 16.30 18.93
CA PHE A 24 8.87 14.95 19.41
C PHE A 24 7.70 14.02 19.06
N GLU A 25 6.46 14.49 19.18
CA GLU A 25 5.27 13.74 18.77
C GLU A 25 5.20 13.55 17.26
N MET A 26 5.55 14.55 16.45
CA MET A 26 5.69 14.39 14.99
C MET A 26 6.74 13.33 14.61
N VAL A 27 7.85 13.27 15.32
CA VAL A 27 8.87 12.23 15.10
C VAL A 27 8.34 10.85 15.52
N ILE A 28 7.60 10.73 16.61
CA ILE A 28 6.98 9.47 17.04
C ILE A 28 5.90 9.04 16.04
N ALA A 29 5.04 9.93 15.58
CA ALA A 29 4.02 9.62 14.57
C ALA A 29 4.65 9.19 13.24
N SER A 30 5.69 9.88 12.79
CA SER A 30 6.49 9.50 11.61
C SER A 30 7.22 8.17 11.80
N LEU A 31 7.75 7.88 12.99
CA LEU A 31 8.36 6.58 13.28
C LEU A 31 7.30 5.48 13.34
N GLN A 32 6.16 5.71 13.93
CA GLN A 32 5.08 4.72 14.02
C GLN A 32 4.51 4.38 12.64
N SER A 33 4.34 5.35 11.75
CA SER A 33 3.94 5.10 10.37
C SER A 33 5.00 4.29 9.61
N SER A 34 6.27 4.54 9.86
CA SER A 34 7.39 3.79 9.25
C SER A 34 7.57 2.38 9.83
N PHE A 35 7.19 2.15 11.11
CA PHE A 35 7.28 0.85 11.77
C PHE A 35 6.01 0.00 11.63
N SER A 36 4.87 0.55 11.24
CA SER A 36 3.65 -0.23 10.96
C SER A 36 3.77 -1.13 9.72
N ILE A 37 4.85 -0.97 8.94
CA ILE A 37 5.19 -1.85 7.80
C ILE A 37 5.85 -3.17 8.26
N LEU A 38 6.26 -3.29 9.54
CA LEU A 38 6.79 -4.54 10.06
C LEU A 38 5.66 -5.37 10.70
N PRO A 39 5.33 -6.56 10.16
CA PRO A 39 4.41 -7.46 10.84
C PRO A 39 4.99 -7.77 12.22
N SER A 40 4.24 -7.43 13.25
CA SER A 40 4.61 -7.61 14.64
C SER A 40 4.87 -9.10 14.94
N GLY A 41 6.11 -9.51 14.83
CA GLY A 41 6.60 -10.76 15.36
C GLY A 41 6.91 -10.60 16.84
N GLY A 42 5.89 -10.69 17.68
CA GLY A 42 6.03 -10.70 19.13
C GLY A 42 4.93 -11.56 19.74
N ALA A 43 5.31 -12.77 20.19
CA ALA A 43 4.42 -13.70 20.86
C ALA A 43 3.73 -13.05 22.06
N SER A 44 2.43 -12.89 21.99
CA SER A 44 1.57 -12.76 23.16
C SER A 44 0.79 -14.05 23.34
N ILE A 45 1.03 -14.68 24.45
CA ILE A 45 0.31 -15.84 24.97
C ILE A 45 -1.08 -15.39 25.39
N GLY A 46 -2.12 -15.89 24.75
CA GLY A 46 -3.50 -15.69 25.14
C GLY A 46 -4.47 -16.13 24.04
N ASP A 47 -5.07 -17.27 24.28
CA ASP A 47 -6.21 -17.93 23.64
C ASP A 47 -6.72 -17.44 22.28
N GLY A 48 -6.61 -18.38 21.34
CA GLY A 48 -6.85 -18.28 19.93
C GLY A 48 -8.18 -17.71 19.48
N GLU A 49 -8.06 -16.74 18.61
CA GLU A 49 -8.96 -16.62 17.48
C GLU A 49 -8.18 -15.97 16.33
N MET A 50 -7.93 -16.75 15.29
CA MET A 50 -7.31 -16.27 14.06
C MET A 50 -8.35 -15.41 13.32
N VAL A 51 -8.20 -14.10 13.39
CA VAL A 51 -9.00 -13.19 12.56
C VAL A 51 -8.27 -12.94 11.25
N SER A 52 -8.70 -13.69 10.24
CA SER A 52 -8.42 -13.46 8.83
C SER A 52 -9.19 -12.23 8.39
N SER A 53 -8.49 -11.17 8.03
CA SER A 53 -8.73 -10.28 6.88
C SER A 53 -8.23 -8.86 7.13
N GLY A 54 -7.43 -8.35 6.20
CA GLY A 54 -6.72 -7.07 6.27
C GLY A 54 -7.58 -5.80 6.28
N VAL A 55 -8.93 -5.90 6.24
CA VAL A 55 -9.85 -4.76 6.36
C VAL A 55 -10.25 -4.51 7.83
N SER A 56 -10.09 -5.52 8.69
CA SER A 56 -10.46 -5.41 10.11
C SER A 56 -9.42 -4.70 10.97
N GLN A 57 -8.19 -4.54 10.51
CA GLN A 57 -7.14 -3.93 11.31
C GLN A 57 -7.32 -2.43 11.50
N LEU A 58 -7.81 -1.71 10.48
CA LEU A 58 -8.10 -0.28 10.61
C LEU A 58 -9.28 -0.03 11.57
N GLN A 59 -10.34 -0.83 11.49
CA GLN A 59 -11.46 -0.74 12.43
C GLN A 59 -11.08 -1.15 13.86
N MET A 60 -10.16 -2.11 14.01
CA MET A 60 -9.66 -2.51 15.33
C MET A 60 -8.73 -1.45 15.96
N TYR A 61 -7.98 -0.71 15.15
CA TYR A 61 -7.19 0.44 15.61
C TYR A 61 -8.09 1.56 16.08
N ASP A 62 -9.17 1.89 15.38
CA ASP A 62 -10.16 2.88 15.80
C ASP A 62 -10.85 2.47 17.11
N ILE A 63 -11.18 1.19 17.28
CA ILE A 63 -11.79 0.69 18.52
C ILE A 63 -10.78 0.70 19.66
N TYR A 64 -9.53 0.33 19.43
CA TYR A 64 -8.47 0.31 20.42
C TYR A 64 -8.08 1.72 20.86
N TYR A 65 -8.01 2.67 19.93
CA TYR A 65 -7.75 4.07 20.19
C TYR A 65 -8.89 4.72 20.98
N ASN A 66 -10.13 4.48 20.58
CA ASN A 66 -11.31 4.98 21.30
C ASN A 66 -11.48 4.33 22.68
N GLN A 67 -11.02 3.10 22.87
CA GLN A 67 -11.07 2.43 24.17
C GLN A 67 -9.95 2.90 25.11
N MET A 68 -8.77 3.23 24.62
CA MET A 68 -7.70 3.88 25.39
C MET A 68 -8.03 5.33 25.73
N ALA A 69 -8.62 6.08 24.82
CA ALA A 69 -9.06 7.47 25.04
C ALA A 69 -10.14 7.57 26.13
N ASN A 70 -10.98 6.55 26.28
CA ASN A 70 -12.02 6.52 27.33
C ASN A 70 -11.50 6.10 28.71
N THR A 71 -10.23 5.71 28.86
CA THR A 71 -9.69 5.23 30.15
C THR A 71 -8.85 6.28 30.89
N GLN A 72 -8.52 7.40 30.26
CA GLN A 72 -7.85 8.53 30.93
C GLN A 72 -8.61 9.83 30.67
N THR A 73 -9.39 10.23 31.66
CA THR A 73 -9.91 11.58 31.82
C THR A 73 -8.76 12.56 31.98
N THR A 74 -8.73 13.57 31.13
CA THR A 74 -8.61 15.02 31.32
C THR A 74 -7.79 15.68 30.22
N ASP A 75 -8.46 16.44 29.39
CA ASP A 75 -8.15 17.82 28.95
C ASP A 75 -6.91 18.08 28.06
N ASP A 76 -6.48 17.16 27.12
CA ASP A 76 -5.52 17.56 26.06
C ASP A 76 -5.54 16.70 24.78
N THR A 77 -6.59 15.91 24.56
CA THR A 77 -6.63 14.90 23.46
C THR A 77 -7.38 15.35 22.20
N SER A 78 -7.89 16.58 22.15
CA SER A 78 -8.59 17.08 20.95
C SER A 78 -7.63 17.53 19.83
N GLU A 79 -6.47 18.09 20.16
CA GLU A 79 -5.55 18.62 19.16
C GLU A 79 -4.80 17.53 18.36
N SER A 80 -4.45 16.41 18.97
CA SER A 80 -3.73 15.33 18.27
C SER A 80 -4.60 14.50 17.33
N SER A 81 -5.91 14.37 17.64
CA SER A 81 -6.86 13.72 16.74
C SER A 81 -7.15 14.58 15.51
N ASP A 82 -7.29 15.89 15.71
CA ASP A 82 -7.61 16.84 14.66
C ASP A 82 -6.46 16.94 13.64
N VAL A 83 -5.21 16.94 14.12
CA VAL A 83 -4.00 16.94 13.26
C VAL A 83 -3.90 15.65 12.45
N ALA A 84 -4.17 14.50 13.04
CA ALA A 84 -4.10 13.21 12.32
C ALA A 84 -5.23 13.07 11.26
N GLU A 85 -6.41 13.64 11.54
CA GLU A 85 -7.50 13.71 10.57
C GLU A 85 -7.17 14.67 9.42
N GLU A 86 -6.59 15.84 9.72
CA GLU A 86 -6.16 16.82 8.72
C GLU A 86 -5.11 16.24 7.75
N TYR A 87 -4.08 15.55 8.26
CA TYR A 87 -3.10 14.85 7.42
C TYR A 87 -3.72 13.76 6.55
N LYS A 88 -4.72 13.04 7.08
CA LYS A 88 -5.40 12.00 6.32
C LYS A 88 -6.29 12.58 5.22
N GLU A 89 -6.95 13.70 5.49
CA GLU A 89 -7.74 14.42 4.51
C GLU A 89 -6.84 15.01 3.40
N GLU A 90 -5.68 15.60 3.76
CA GLU A 90 -4.71 16.14 2.80
C GLU A 90 -4.15 15.02 1.91
N ALA A 91 -3.71 13.91 2.49
CA ALA A 91 -3.20 12.75 1.75
C ALA A 91 -4.28 12.13 0.84
N LEU A 92 -5.53 12.09 1.29
CA LEU A 92 -6.65 11.63 0.48
C LEU A 92 -6.90 12.58 -0.70
N ALA A 93 -6.84 13.90 -0.49
CA ALA A 93 -7.03 14.89 -1.55
C ALA A 93 -5.89 14.85 -2.59
N GLU A 94 -4.64 14.61 -2.16
CA GLU A 94 -3.51 14.40 -3.07
C GLU A 94 -3.69 13.13 -3.92
N SER A 95 -4.11 12.04 -3.29
CA SER A 95 -4.39 10.78 -4.01
C SER A 95 -5.57 10.91 -4.95
N GLU A 96 -6.63 11.64 -4.60
CA GLU A 96 -7.77 11.93 -5.46
C GLU A 96 -7.33 12.72 -6.71
N GLN A 97 -6.53 13.77 -6.53
CA GLN A 97 -5.99 14.54 -7.64
C GLN A 97 -5.11 13.69 -8.56
N MET A 98 -4.27 12.82 -7.99
CA MET A 98 -3.46 11.88 -8.76
C MET A 98 -4.34 10.88 -9.52
N ALA A 99 -5.39 10.36 -8.89
CA ALA A 99 -6.33 9.42 -9.51
C ALA A 99 -7.07 10.05 -10.70
N GLU A 100 -7.49 11.31 -10.59
CA GLU A 100 -8.09 12.07 -11.70
C GLU A 100 -7.11 12.21 -12.89
N GLN A 101 -5.85 12.55 -12.62
CA GLN A 101 -4.82 12.63 -13.67
C GLN A 101 -4.56 11.28 -14.33
N VAL A 102 -4.50 10.19 -13.55
CA VAL A 102 -4.36 8.82 -14.07
C VAL A 102 -5.57 8.46 -14.92
N GLN A 103 -6.78 8.81 -14.48
CA GLN A 103 -8.02 8.55 -15.20
C GLN A 103 -8.05 9.29 -16.55
N ASP A 104 -7.59 10.53 -16.59
CA ASP A 104 -7.47 11.31 -17.83
C ASP A 104 -6.48 10.64 -18.80
N LEU A 105 -5.33 10.18 -18.31
CA LEU A 105 -4.35 9.45 -19.12
C LEU A 105 -4.90 8.12 -19.63
N VAL A 106 -5.62 7.37 -18.79
CA VAL A 106 -6.30 6.11 -19.16
C VAL A 106 -7.32 6.37 -20.28
N ALA A 107 -8.11 7.46 -20.18
CA ALA A 107 -9.05 7.87 -21.20
C ALA A 107 -8.35 8.31 -22.49
N GLN A 108 -7.28 9.10 -22.38
CA GLN A 108 -6.48 9.55 -23.51
C GLN A 108 -5.87 8.39 -24.30
N TYR A 109 -5.42 7.35 -23.61
CA TYR A 109 -4.88 6.13 -24.24
C TYR A 109 -5.97 5.13 -24.67
N GLY A 110 -7.24 5.38 -24.34
CA GLY A 110 -8.38 4.52 -24.71
C GLY A 110 -8.31 3.14 -24.10
N ILE A 111 -7.99 3.03 -22.81
CA ILE A 111 -7.91 1.76 -22.06
C ILE A 111 -8.85 1.71 -20.85
N GLN A 112 -9.81 2.61 -20.77
CA GLN A 112 -10.76 2.70 -19.64
C GLN A 112 -11.60 1.44 -19.43
N ASP A 113 -11.82 0.64 -20.47
CA ASP A 113 -12.55 -0.63 -20.37
C ASP A 113 -11.66 -1.80 -19.87
N GLN A 114 -10.36 -1.58 -19.72
CA GLN A 114 -9.36 -2.59 -19.37
C GLN A 114 -8.68 -2.36 -18.03
N VAL A 115 -8.85 -1.15 -17.47
CA VAL A 115 -8.22 -0.71 -16.22
C VAL A 115 -9.28 -0.08 -15.34
N GLU A 116 -9.49 -0.64 -14.15
CA GLU A 116 -10.28 0.01 -13.10
C GLU A 116 -9.33 0.84 -12.22
N ILE A 117 -9.73 2.07 -11.89
CA ILE A 117 -8.94 2.97 -11.03
C ILE A 117 -9.68 3.13 -9.71
N ASP A 118 -8.95 3.03 -8.62
CA ASP A 118 -9.40 3.29 -7.25
C ASP A 118 -8.29 4.05 -6.51
N PHE A 119 -8.58 4.66 -5.36
CA PHE A 119 -7.59 5.36 -4.58
C PHE A 119 -7.95 5.37 -3.09
N ASN A 120 -6.96 5.56 -2.26
CA ASN A 120 -7.10 5.84 -0.84
C ASN A 120 -6.04 6.88 -0.42
N ALA A 121 -5.94 7.19 0.87
CA ALA A 121 -4.96 8.16 1.38
C ALA A 121 -3.49 7.74 1.20
N GLU A 122 -3.20 6.52 0.75
CA GLU A 122 -1.82 6.01 0.66
C GLU A 122 -1.36 5.85 -0.79
N TYR A 123 -2.26 5.50 -1.71
CA TYR A 123 -1.91 5.20 -3.11
C TYR A 123 -3.09 5.34 -4.07
N VAL A 124 -2.76 5.47 -5.33
CA VAL A 124 -3.67 5.28 -6.46
C VAL A 124 -3.49 3.87 -7.02
N LEU A 125 -4.59 3.15 -7.19
CA LEU A 125 -4.65 1.76 -7.62
C LEU A 125 -5.12 1.66 -9.08
N LEU A 126 -4.35 0.98 -9.92
CA LEU A 126 -4.77 0.51 -11.25
C LEU A 126 -5.00 -1.00 -11.17
N ASN A 127 -6.23 -1.43 -11.33
CA ASN A 127 -6.62 -2.84 -11.31
C ASN A 127 -6.78 -3.37 -12.74
N LEU A 128 -6.03 -4.41 -13.07
CA LEU A 128 -5.94 -5.04 -14.39
C LEU A 128 -6.48 -6.47 -14.32
N ASN A 129 -7.43 -6.78 -15.19
CA ASN A 129 -7.97 -8.14 -15.27
C ASN A 129 -6.88 -9.14 -15.73
N GLY A 130 -6.62 -10.15 -14.91
CA GLY A 130 -5.61 -11.16 -15.19
C GLY A 130 -5.89 -11.98 -16.44
N ALA A 131 -7.16 -12.16 -16.83
CA ALA A 131 -7.50 -12.88 -18.06
C ALA A 131 -7.11 -12.11 -19.34
N VAL A 132 -6.97 -10.78 -19.25
CA VAL A 132 -6.44 -9.95 -20.35
C VAL A 132 -4.94 -10.15 -20.45
N LEU A 133 -4.24 -10.25 -19.31
CA LEU A 133 -2.78 -10.29 -19.27
C LEU A 133 -2.19 -11.69 -19.48
N PHE A 134 -2.86 -12.73 -18.95
CA PHE A 134 -2.28 -14.08 -18.86
C PHE A 134 -3.22 -15.16 -19.35
N ASP A 135 -2.67 -16.23 -19.85
CA ASP A 135 -3.41 -17.50 -20.03
C ASP A 135 -3.68 -18.17 -18.67
N SER A 136 -4.66 -19.06 -18.66
CA SER A 136 -4.95 -19.82 -17.45
C SER A 136 -3.74 -20.64 -16.99
N GLY A 137 -3.38 -20.48 -15.72
CA GLY A 137 -2.24 -21.17 -15.12
C GLY A 137 -0.87 -20.75 -15.63
N LYS A 138 -0.77 -19.64 -16.36
CA LYS A 138 0.50 -19.07 -16.82
C LYS A 138 0.77 -17.71 -16.17
N SER A 139 2.03 -17.32 -16.15
CA SER A 139 2.51 -16.02 -15.68
C SER A 139 3.15 -15.18 -16.80
N GLU A 140 3.40 -15.77 -17.96
CA GLU A 140 3.91 -15.05 -19.12
C GLU A 140 2.83 -14.14 -19.69
N ILE A 141 3.18 -12.88 -19.95
CA ILE A 141 2.27 -11.89 -20.54
C ILE A 141 1.94 -12.33 -21.96
N LYS A 142 0.66 -12.31 -22.30
CA LYS A 142 0.19 -12.62 -23.66
C LYS A 142 0.70 -11.58 -24.66
N SER A 143 0.92 -12.01 -25.90
CA SER A 143 1.29 -11.10 -26.99
C SER A 143 0.27 -9.99 -27.23
N GLU A 144 -1.01 -10.32 -27.06
CA GLU A 144 -2.13 -9.39 -27.23
C GLU A 144 -2.22 -8.33 -26.11
N ALA A 145 -1.58 -8.59 -24.96
CA ALA A 145 -1.57 -7.67 -23.81
C ALA A 145 -0.44 -6.62 -23.87
N TYR A 146 0.61 -6.82 -24.69
CA TYR A 146 1.70 -5.85 -24.78
C TYR A 146 1.26 -4.42 -25.14
N PRO A 147 0.33 -4.20 -26.08
CA PRO A 147 -0.12 -2.84 -26.37
C PRO A 147 -0.80 -2.15 -25.16
N LEU A 148 -1.49 -2.89 -24.31
CA LEU A 148 -2.03 -2.40 -23.05
C LEU A 148 -0.90 -2.05 -22.07
N MET A 149 0.05 -2.97 -21.92
CA MET A 149 1.20 -2.78 -21.02
C MET A 149 2.07 -1.59 -21.43
N ASP A 150 2.27 -1.35 -22.73
CA ASP A 150 2.98 -0.17 -23.24
C ASP A 150 2.29 1.15 -22.87
N LYS A 151 0.94 1.18 -22.92
CA LYS A 151 0.17 2.35 -22.53
C LYS A 151 0.25 2.58 -21.01
N ILE A 152 0.17 1.52 -20.21
CA ILE A 152 0.36 1.57 -18.76
C ILE A 152 1.78 2.08 -18.44
N GLY A 153 2.80 1.56 -19.11
CA GLY A 153 4.17 2.02 -18.94
C GLY A 153 4.33 3.53 -19.19
N LYS A 154 3.63 4.08 -20.19
CA LYS A 154 3.62 5.52 -20.46
C LYS A 154 2.91 6.32 -19.34
N ILE A 155 1.85 5.77 -18.76
CA ILE A 155 1.18 6.39 -17.60
C ILE A 155 2.14 6.40 -16.42
N LEU A 156 2.72 5.26 -16.07
CA LEU A 156 3.66 5.12 -14.96
C LEU A 156 4.91 5.98 -15.12
N GLN A 157 5.34 6.27 -16.36
CA GLN A 157 6.46 7.16 -16.65
C GLN A 157 6.23 8.59 -16.14
N SER A 158 4.98 9.04 -16.04
CA SER A 158 4.63 10.35 -15.45
C SER A 158 4.84 10.38 -13.94
N TYR A 159 4.92 9.20 -13.31
CA TYR A 159 5.07 9.00 -11.87
C TYR A 159 6.42 8.35 -11.52
N GLN A 160 7.48 8.62 -12.28
CA GLN A 160 8.80 8.00 -12.13
C GLN A 160 9.49 8.27 -10.78
N GLN A 161 9.05 9.29 -10.03
CA GLN A 161 9.57 9.61 -8.70
C GLN A 161 8.83 8.87 -7.59
N ASN A 162 7.67 8.30 -7.90
CA ASN A 162 6.82 7.59 -6.95
C ASN A 162 7.27 6.13 -6.81
N MET A 163 6.99 5.55 -5.64
CA MET A 163 7.09 4.10 -5.48
C MET A 163 5.92 3.43 -6.19
N ILE A 164 6.22 2.42 -6.97
CA ILE A 164 5.24 1.63 -7.72
C ILE A 164 5.30 0.20 -7.20
N GLU A 165 4.19 -0.31 -6.71
CA GLU A 165 4.07 -1.70 -6.30
C GLU A 165 3.14 -2.45 -7.23
N ILE A 166 3.59 -3.62 -7.69
CA ILE A 166 2.83 -4.50 -8.58
C ILE A 166 2.49 -5.77 -7.82
N GLU A 167 1.21 -5.98 -7.55
CA GLU A 167 0.74 -7.14 -6.81
C GLU A 167 -0.05 -8.09 -7.72
N GLY A 168 0.29 -9.38 -7.64
CA GLY A 168 -0.44 -10.44 -8.34
C GLY A 168 -1.43 -11.14 -7.41
N HIS A 169 -2.63 -11.44 -7.94
CA HIS A 169 -3.69 -12.13 -7.21
C HIS A 169 -4.24 -13.31 -8.00
N THR A 170 -4.72 -14.32 -7.32
CA THR A 170 -5.39 -15.49 -7.90
C THR A 170 -6.79 -15.64 -7.31
N ASP A 171 -7.58 -16.52 -7.91
CA ASP A 171 -8.75 -17.10 -7.27
C ASP A 171 -8.35 -18.23 -6.30
N ASN A 172 -9.34 -18.80 -5.62
CA ASN A 172 -9.16 -19.89 -4.66
C ASN A 172 -9.14 -21.30 -5.27
N ILE A 173 -9.12 -21.42 -6.60
CA ILE A 173 -8.98 -22.74 -7.23
C ILE A 173 -7.52 -23.18 -7.11
N PRO A 174 -7.23 -24.30 -6.44
CA PRO A 174 -5.88 -24.77 -6.26
C PRO A 174 -5.19 -25.03 -7.62
N PHE A 175 -4.00 -24.50 -7.76
CA PHE A 175 -3.18 -24.75 -8.93
C PHE A 175 -2.46 -26.08 -8.77
N THR A 176 -2.97 -27.15 -9.39
CA THR A 176 -2.53 -28.52 -9.11
C THR A 176 -1.68 -29.18 -10.21
N HIS A 177 -1.41 -28.54 -11.34
CA HIS A 177 -0.90 -29.24 -12.52
C HIS A 177 0.21 -28.57 -13.30
N SER A 178 1.12 -27.82 -12.66
CA SER A 178 2.30 -27.30 -13.35
C SER A 178 3.57 -27.72 -12.62
N SER A 179 4.54 -28.15 -13.38
CA SER A 179 5.90 -28.35 -12.86
C SER A 179 6.63 -27.01 -12.60
N LYS A 180 6.03 -25.88 -13.01
CA LYS A 180 6.65 -24.56 -12.94
C LYS A 180 6.24 -23.79 -11.68
N TYR A 181 4.99 -23.95 -11.20
CA TYR A 181 4.49 -23.26 -10.04
C TYR A 181 3.96 -24.25 -9.02
N GLU A 182 4.37 -24.11 -7.79
CA GLU A 182 4.01 -25.04 -6.72
C GLU A 182 2.56 -24.81 -6.23
N ASN A 183 2.13 -23.55 -6.19
CA ASN A 183 0.82 -23.14 -5.69
C ASN A 183 0.40 -21.75 -6.25
N ASN A 184 -0.77 -21.28 -5.81
CA ASN A 184 -1.31 -19.95 -6.18
C ASN A 184 -0.42 -18.79 -5.74
N ASP A 185 0.28 -18.91 -4.60
CA ASP A 185 1.17 -17.87 -4.11
C ASP A 185 2.34 -17.66 -5.07
N VAL A 186 2.98 -18.77 -5.46
CA VAL A 186 4.09 -18.75 -6.42
C VAL A 186 3.63 -18.26 -7.79
N LEU A 187 2.46 -18.68 -8.26
CA LEU A 187 1.89 -18.20 -9.53
C LEU A 187 1.64 -16.70 -9.51
N SER A 188 1.03 -16.19 -8.43
CA SER A 188 0.72 -14.76 -8.27
C SER A 188 2.00 -13.91 -8.24
N MET A 189 3.03 -14.39 -7.51
CA MET A 189 4.34 -13.74 -7.45
C MET A 189 5.01 -13.66 -8.83
N TYR A 190 5.00 -14.74 -9.62
CA TYR A 190 5.57 -14.72 -10.95
C TYR A 190 4.80 -13.81 -11.91
N ARG A 191 3.48 -13.70 -11.79
CA ARG A 191 2.68 -12.75 -12.57
C ARG A 191 3.08 -11.31 -12.29
N ALA A 192 3.16 -10.94 -11.01
CA ALA A 192 3.65 -9.62 -10.62
C ALA A 192 5.07 -9.36 -11.10
N LEU A 193 5.97 -10.35 -10.98
CA LEU A 193 7.36 -10.23 -11.42
C LEU A 193 7.46 -9.98 -12.92
N TYR A 194 6.73 -10.75 -13.75
CA TYR A 194 6.77 -10.56 -15.22
C TYR A 194 6.25 -9.19 -15.65
N VAL A 195 5.21 -8.69 -14.97
CA VAL A 195 4.71 -7.32 -15.21
C VAL A 195 5.76 -6.29 -14.78
N ALA A 196 6.36 -6.45 -13.59
CA ALA A 196 7.39 -5.55 -13.10
C ALA A 196 8.63 -5.54 -14.01
N ASP A 197 9.08 -6.69 -14.45
CA ASP A 197 10.21 -6.80 -15.38
C ASP A 197 9.90 -6.16 -16.74
N TYR A 198 8.67 -6.34 -17.22
CA TYR A 198 8.24 -5.66 -18.43
C TYR A 198 8.30 -4.13 -18.27
N MET A 199 7.74 -3.60 -17.16
CA MET A 199 7.78 -2.16 -16.85
C MET A 199 9.20 -1.63 -16.73
N ARG A 200 10.09 -2.34 -16.05
CA ARG A 200 11.52 -1.98 -15.94
C ARG A 200 12.21 -1.90 -17.30
N ASN A 201 11.79 -2.72 -18.26
CA ASN A 201 12.41 -2.77 -19.59
C ASN A 201 11.88 -1.70 -20.54
N ILE A 202 10.63 -1.26 -20.41
CA ILE A 202 10.00 -0.31 -21.34
C ILE A 202 9.95 1.13 -20.83
N THR A 203 10.23 1.36 -19.54
CA THR A 203 10.21 2.68 -18.91
C THR A 203 11.61 3.10 -18.48
N THR A 204 11.78 4.39 -18.16
CA THR A 204 13.00 4.92 -17.56
C THR A 204 12.89 5.08 -16.03
N ILE A 205 11.88 4.48 -15.42
CA ILE A 205 11.70 4.47 -13.97
C ILE A 205 12.86 3.72 -13.34
N ASP A 206 13.42 4.27 -12.25
CA ASP A 206 14.46 3.58 -11.50
C ASP A 206 13.96 2.20 -11.04
N PRO A 207 14.65 1.10 -11.34
CA PRO A 207 14.25 -0.23 -10.92
C PRO A 207 14.01 -0.38 -9.42
N SER A 208 14.65 0.45 -8.58
CA SER A 208 14.45 0.48 -7.13
C SER A 208 13.08 1.02 -6.72
N HIS A 209 12.42 1.80 -7.59
CA HIS A 209 11.06 2.30 -7.36
C HIS A 209 9.97 1.31 -7.76
N ILE A 210 10.32 0.20 -8.42
CA ILE A 210 9.35 -0.82 -8.82
C ILE A 210 9.48 -2.05 -7.93
N LYS A 211 8.48 -2.29 -7.09
CA LYS A 211 8.36 -3.51 -6.29
C LYS A 211 7.42 -4.49 -6.97
N SER A 212 7.57 -5.78 -6.66
CA SER A 212 6.63 -6.83 -7.07
C SER A 212 6.35 -7.77 -5.92
N SER A 213 5.09 -8.14 -5.72
CA SER A 213 4.66 -9.07 -4.69
C SER A 213 3.53 -9.98 -5.18
N GLY A 214 3.39 -11.15 -4.56
CA GLY A 214 2.29 -12.07 -4.81
C GLY A 214 1.44 -12.20 -3.57
N ARG A 215 0.13 -12.09 -3.73
CA ARG A 215 -0.86 -12.20 -2.64
C ARG A 215 -1.67 -13.48 -2.70
N GLY A 216 -1.42 -14.33 -3.71
CA GLY A 216 -2.18 -15.58 -3.86
C GLY A 216 -3.69 -15.34 -3.91
N GLU A 217 -4.42 -16.18 -3.19
CA GLU A 217 -5.89 -16.15 -3.08
C GLU A 217 -6.40 -15.41 -1.83
N TYR A 218 -5.50 -14.85 -1.01
CA TYR A 218 -5.80 -14.39 0.36
C TYR A 218 -6.41 -12.98 0.44
N VAL A 219 -6.47 -12.26 -0.68
CA VAL A 219 -7.07 -10.92 -0.74
C VAL A 219 -8.12 -10.87 -1.86
N PRO A 220 -9.25 -11.57 -1.70
CA PRO A 220 -10.31 -11.55 -2.70
C PRO A 220 -11.08 -10.23 -2.68
N ILE A 221 -11.42 -9.70 -3.86
CA ILE A 221 -12.29 -8.53 -4.03
C ILE A 221 -13.72 -8.92 -4.44
N ALA A 222 -13.95 -10.19 -4.73
CA ALA A 222 -15.26 -10.72 -5.12
C ALA A 222 -15.44 -12.15 -4.59
N ASP A 223 -16.68 -12.63 -4.62
CA ASP A 223 -17.03 -13.97 -4.14
C ASP A 223 -16.41 -15.06 -5.02
N ASN A 224 -15.54 -15.87 -4.42
CA ASN A 224 -14.90 -17.01 -5.08
C ASN A 224 -15.86 -18.17 -5.42
N SER A 225 -17.08 -18.19 -4.88
CA SER A 225 -18.07 -19.22 -5.21
C SER A 225 -18.57 -19.11 -6.64
N THR A 226 -18.54 -17.90 -7.23
CA THR A 226 -19.02 -17.64 -8.58
C THR A 226 -17.87 -17.58 -9.60
N PRO A 227 -18.09 -18.01 -10.86
CA PRO A 227 -17.09 -17.87 -11.91
C PRO A 227 -16.69 -16.41 -12.17
N GLU A 228 -17.66 -15.50 -12.12
CA GLU A 228 -17.47 -14.06 -12.31
C GLU A 228 -16.62 -13.45 -11.19
N GLY A 229 -16.90 -13.82 -9.94
CA GLY A 229 -16.12 -13.37 -8.79
C GLY A 229 -14.69 -13.89 -8.85
N ARG A 230 -14.48 -15.15 -9.20
CA ARG A 230 -13.14 -15.70 -9.44
C ARG A 230 -12.39 -14.96 -10.56
N ALA A 231 -13.10 -14.59 -11.63
CA ALA A 231 -12.49 -13.84 -12.72
C ALA A 231 -12.00 -12.45 -12.25
N ARG A 232 -12.74 -11.80 -11.35
CA ARG A 232 -12.31 -10.53 -10.73
C ARG A 232 -11.14 -10.71 -9.76
N ASN A 233 -11.11 -11.81 -9.02
CA ASN A 233 -10.03 -12.11 -8.10
C ASN A 233 -8.70 -12.41 -8.83
N ARG A 234 -8.74 -12.97 -10.05
CA ARG A 234 -7.54 -13.12 -10.90
C ARG A 234 -7.20 -11.78 -11.54
N ARG A 235 -6.35 -11.00 -10.89
CA ARG A 235 -5.99 -9.65 -11.28
C ARG A 235 -4.53 -9.33 -11.01
N VAL A 236 -4.07 -8.23 -11.57
CA VAL A 236 -2.83 -7.55 -11.16
C VAL A 236 -3.20 -6.14 -10.74
N GLU A 237 -2.75 -5.77 -9.57
CA GLU A 237 -2.86 -4.43 -9.01
C GLU A 237 -1.53 -3.68 -9.20
N ILE A 238 -1.60 -2.43 -9.66
CA ILE A 238 -0.46 -1.52 -9.71
C ILE A 238 -0.81 -0.34 -8.82
N LYS A 239 -0.03 -0.15 -7.76
CA LYS A 239 -0.21 0.92 -6.77
C LYS A 239 0.87 1.98 -6.98
N ILE A 240 0.48 3.24 -7.02
CA ILE A 240 1.34 4.42 -7.13
C ILE A 240 1.23 5.17 -5.81
N TYR A 241 2.34 5.20 -5.04
CA TYR A 241 2.41 5.83 -3.72
C TYR A 241 2.88 7.27 -3.82
#